data_45d944fd6531169feae707d7d518643e
#
_entry.id   45d944fd6531169feae707d7d518643e
#
_cell.length_a   1.000
_cell.length_b   1.000
_cell.length_c   1.000
_cell.angle_alpha   90.00
_cell.angle_beta   90.00
_cell.angle_gamma   90.00
#
_symmetry.space_group_name_H-M   'P 1'
#
loop_
_entity.id
_entity.type
_entity.pdbx_description
1 polymer ?
#
loop_
_entity_poly.entity_id
_entity_poly.type
_entity_poly.pdbx_seq_one_letter_code
_entity_poly.pdbx_strand_id
1 'polypeptide(L)'
;MSRGLGSYHCVLRCGALLFRPSAKLFQSKSLHLNWNGNCPIARPFAVKWHSTGPVSDVITQMKSQGVSDIIPRGIHLEITWNDETASRFYSLWLRKNCHCRLCRHDNGQLLLPSFSLPESLTVKSASIKSENGALNIDWNEEDHVTTIPLQYLKDNCYSDKSLQKESKKLEVSVCQDLREHHYEDLLSAKDNDNSFLTDLNEVGLVLVKGVPQEPDKVNKVAEIVSHVQETFYGKSFSVESTENAINLAYTPDALELHMDLVYFQSPPGLQLLHCLRFDEQVEGGESVFLDSILVAQEMQQNYPELFETLLRVPATFQKIHFDREVPAAYIYRKPHITVTPEGKINSLIWSPPFEGPLRVPEKDVEPYYKAYRKLAELIYNSKQKISKRLQPGDCIVFNNIRILHARHAFMLNGGKRHLMGCYVNIDDFKSRVQVVHMKKGSGTMAKRVNNGDWS
;
A
#
# COMPACT_ATOMS: atom_id res chain seq x y z
N MET A 1 -26.32 -6.94 66.35
CA MET A 1 -26.89 -8.20 65.88
C MET A 1 -26.38 -8.42 64.49
N SER A 2 -25.25 -9.00 64.30
CA SER A 2 -24.73 -10.37 64.31
C SER A 2 -25.22 -11.20 63.09
N ARG A 3 -24.22 -11.69 62.36
CA ARG A 3 -24.12 -12.86 61.43
C ARG A 3 -24.35 -12.51 59.93
N GLY A 4 -23.51 -13.03 59.00
CA GLY A 4 -22.41 -13.99 59.09
C GLY A 4 -21.71 -14.10 57.74
N LEU A 5 -20.42 -14.41 57.83
CA LEU A 5 -19.47 -14.69 56.77
C LEU A 5 -19.79 -16.02 56.07
N GLY A 6 -19.70 -16.07 54.75
CA GLY A 6 -19.69 -17.30 53.96
C GLY A 6 -18.58 -17.24 52.90
N SER A 7 -17.41 -17.78 53.27
CA SER A 7 -16.29 -18.02 52.35
C SER A 7 -16.52 -19.31 51.56
N TYR A 8 -16.39 -19.24 50.24
CA TYR A 8 -16.23 -20.44 49.38
C TYR A 8 -14.83 -20.50 48.80
N HIS A 9 -14.06 -21.43 49.33
CA HIS A 9 -12.82 -21.93 48.70
C HIS A 9 -13.19 -22.87 47.54
N CYS A 10 -12.74 -22.60 46.35
CA CYS A 10 -12.77 -23.55 45.25
C CYS A 10 -11.36 -24.07 45.00
N VAL A 11 -11.17 -25.34 45.26
CA VAL A 11 -9.92 -26.09 45.07
C VAL A 11 -9.83 -26.54 43.61
N LEU A 12 -8.83 -26.04 42.90
CA LEU A 12 -8.45 -26.54 41.57
C LEU A 12 -7.65 -27.84 41.68
N ARG A 13 -8.21 -28.95 41.23
CA ARG A 13 -7.49 -30.19 41.00
C ARG A 13 -6.96 -30.19 39.56
N CYS A 14 -5.63 -30.21 39.42
CA CYS A 14 -4.95 -30.55 38.17
C CYS A 14 -5.10 -32.01 37.84
N GLY A 15 -5.72 -32.34 36.72
CA GLY A 15 -5.69 -33.69 36.13
C GLY A 15 -4.78 -33.69 34.89
N ALA A 16 -3.62 -34.33 34.99
CA ALA A 16 -2.75 -34.56 33.86
C ALA A 16 -3.27 -35.72 33.02
N LEU A 17 -3.62 -35.46 31.77
CA LEU A 17 -3.90 -36.49 30.76
C LEU A 17 -2.73 -36.63 29.81
N LEU A 18 -2.02 -37.76 29.97
CA LEU A 18 -0.99 -38.24 29.05
C LEU A 18 -1.65 -38.74 27.76
N PHE A 19 -1.41 -38.09 26.64
CA PHE A 19 -1.71 -38.65 25.33
C PHE A 19 -0.45 -39.26 24.71
N ARG A 20 -0.52 -40.58 24.43
CA ARG A 20 0.45 -41.32 23.61
C ARG A 20 0.08 -41.12 22.12
N PRO A 21 1.05 -40.92 21.21
CA PRO A 21 0.76 -40.89 19.78
C PRO A 21 0.73 -42.32 19.21
N SER A 22 -0.39 -42.69 18.59
CA SER A 22 -0.47 -43.90 17.74
C SER A 22 -0.22 -43.48 16.29
N ALA A 23 0.87 -43.97 15.72
CA ALA A 23 1.17 -43.90 14.30
C ALA A 23 0.18 -44.77 13.50
N LYS A 24 -0.57 -44.19 12.59
CA LYS A 24 -1.23 -44.89 11.50
C LYS A 24 -0.68 -44.39 10.18
N LEU A 25 -0.08 -45.31 9.43
CA LEU A 25 0.29 -45.17 8.03
C LEU A 25 -0.93 -44.76 7.21
N PHE A 26 -0.80 -43.66 6.46
CA PHE A 26 -1.68 -43.37 5.34
C PHE A 26 -0.96 -43.68 4.03
N GLN A 27 -1.46 -44.68 3.33
CA GLN A 27 -1.09 -45.02 1.95
C GLN A 27 -1.63 -43.93 1.04
N SER A 28 -0.75 -43.32 0.23
CA SER A 28 -1.09 -42.38 -0.84
C SER A 28 -1.79 -43.11 -1.99
N LYS A 29 -3.05 -42.75 -2.26
CA LYS A 29 -3.67 -43.03 -3.55
C LYS A 29 -3.43 -41.83 -4.46
N SER A 30 -2.65 -42.05 -5.50
CA SER A 30 -2.47 -41.12 -6.61
C SER A 30 -3.76 -40.97 -7.40
N LEU A 31 -4.33 -39.77 -7.43
CA LEU A 31 -5.37 -39.36 -8.35
C LEU A 31 -4.69 -38.73 -9.57
N HIS A 32 -4.69 -39.45 -10.69
CA HIS A 32 -4.37 -38.88 -11.99
C HIS A 32 -5.53 -38.01 -12.46
N LEU A 33 -5.33 -36.71 -12.48
CA LEU A 33 -6.17 -35.78 -13.22
C LEU A 33 -5.55 -35.52 -14.60
N ASN A 34 -6.19 -36.07 -15.64
CA ASN A 34 -5.92 -35.73 -17.03
C ASN A 34 -6.36 -34.29 -17.30
N TRP A 35 -5.40 -33.40 -17.57
CA TRP A 35 -5.65 -32.05 -18.05
C TRP A 35 -5.23 -31.96 -19.52
N ASN A 36 -6.20 -32.07 -20.43
CA ASN A 36 -6.03 -31.72 -21.83
C ASN A 36 -6.45 -30.25 -21.99
N GLY A 37 -5.49 -29.35 -22.16
CA GLY A 37 -5.71 -27.94 -22.48
C GLY A 37 -4.48 -27.37 -23.15
N ASN A 38 -4.54 -27.16 -24.46
CA ASN A 38 -3.51 -26.54 -25.28
C ASN A 38 -3.30 -25.08 -24.84
N CYS A 39 -2.15 -24.81 -24.24
CA CYS A 39 -1.61 -23.45 -24.11
C CYS A 39 -0.34 -23.37 -24.98
N PRO A 40 -0.15 -22.39 -25.86
CA PRO A 40 1.06 -22.32 -26.68
C PRO A 40 2.23 -21.82 -25.83
N ILE A 41 3.05 -22.76 -25.39
CA ILE A 41 4.31 -22.48 -24.69
C ILE A 41 5.33 -22.04 -25.74
N ALA A 42 5.89 -20.84 -25.54
CA ALA A 42 7.04 -20.37 -26.29
C ALA A 42 8.22 -21.35 -26.15
N ARG A 43 8.82 -21.72 -27.25
CA ARG A 43 9.93 -22.66 -27.33
C ARG A 43 11.16 -22.13 -26.58
N PRO A 44 11.87 -22.95 -25.79
CA PRO A 44 13.12 -22.53 -25.19
C PRO A 44 14.22 -22.48 -26.26
N PHE A 45 14.88 -21.33 -26.35
CA PHE A 45 16.13 -21.20 -27.12
C PHE A 45 17.24 -21.97 -26.40
N ALA A 46 17.73 -23.04 -27.04
CA ALA A 46 18.95 -23.73 -26.62
C ALA A 46 20.16 -22.95 -27.13
N VAL A 47 20.95 -22.38 -26.25
CA VAL A 47 22.22 -21.70 -26.56
C VAL A 47 23.39 -22.66 -26.30
N LYS A 48 24.17 -22.92 -27.32
CA LYS A 48 25.45 -23.67 -27.25
C LYS A 48 26.57 -22.72 -26.81
N TRP A 49 27.40 -23.18 -25.90
CA TRP A 49 28.54 -22.44 -25.34
C TRP A 49 29.84 -22.76 -26.06
N HIS A 50 30.62 -21.76 -26.45
CA HIS A 50 32.07 -21.88 -26.75
C HIS A 50 32.82 -20.57 -26.51
N SER A 51 33.91 -20.75 -25.78
CA SER A 51 35.28 -20.18 -25.81
C SER A 51 35.57 -18.69 -25.50
N THR A 52 36.50 -18.56 -24.63
CA THR A 52 37.49 -17.55 -24.23
C THR A 52 38.03 -16.68 -25.37
N GLY A 53 37.72 -15.37 -25.30
CA GLY A 53 38.35 -14.32 -26.17
C GLY A 53 39.40 -13.52 -25.40
N PRO A 54 40.25 -12.74 -26.10
CA PRO A 54 41.34 -11.96 -25.52
C PRO A 54 40.83 -10.77 -24.67
N VAL A 55 41.68 -10.27 -23.76
CA VAL A 55 41.36 -9.22 -22.76
C VAL A 55 40.79 -7.94 -23.40
N SER A 56 41.17 -7.59 -24.62
CA SER A 56 40.62 -6.46 -25.37
C SER A 56 39.14 -6.58 -25.68
N ASP A 57 38.64 -7.82 -25.90
CA ASP A 57 37.24 -8.06 -26.23
C ASP A 57 36.37 -7.94 -24.96
N VAL A 58 36.91 -8.30 -23.79
CA VAL A 58 36.21 -8.16 -22.49
C VAL A 58 36.01 -6.69 -22.18
N ILE A 59 36.98 -5.82 -22.34
CA ILE A 59 36.89 -4.37 -22.10
C ILE A 59 35.87 -3.73 -23.05
N THR A 60 35.90 -4.11 -24.32
CA THR A 60 34.96 -3.60 -25.33
C THR A 60 33.51 -4.07 -25.01
N GLN A 61 33.34 -5.30 -24.58
CA GLN A 61 32.03 -5.85 -24.14
C GLN A 61 31.49 -5.18 -22.88
N MET A 62 32.38 -4.90 -21.89
CA MET A 62 31.98 -4.17 -20.67
C MET A 62 31.42 -2.78 -21.02
N LYS A 63 32.09 -2.03 -21.88
CA LYS A 63 31.62 -0.70 -22.31
C LYS A 63 30.30 -0.74 -23.07
N SER A 64 30.07 -1.73 -23.91
CA SER A 64 28.82 -1.90 -24.65
C SER A 64 27.64 -2.23 -23.72
N GLN A 65 27.90 -2.82 -22.55
CA GLN A 65 26.90 -3.16 -21.52
C GLN A 65 26.70 -2.08 -20.45
N GLY A 66 27.35 -0.92 -20.60
CA GLY A 66 27.18 0.20 -19.68
C GLY A 66 28.06 0.14 -18.42
N VAL A 67 29.10 -0.70 -18.41
CA VAL A 67 30.04 -0.87 -17.30
C VAL A 67 31.45 -0.55 -17.80
N SER A 68 32.20 0.28 -17.07
CA SER A 68 33.59 0.62 -17.38
C SER A 68 34.57 -0.21 -16.57
N ASP A 69 34.25 -0.60 -15.35
CA ASP A 69 35.15 -1.41 -14.50
C ASP A 69 34.38 -2.23 -13.45
N ILE A 70 34.99 -3.38 -13.03
CA ILE A 70 34.50 -4.26 -12.00
C ILE A 70 35.67 -4.71 -11.12
N ILE A 71 35.65 -4.32 -9.84
CA ILE A 71 36.76 -4.57 -8.92
C ILE A 71 36.28 -5.35 -7.71
N PRO A 72 36.73 -6.61 -7.51
CA PRO A 72 36.55 -7.32 -6.26
C PRO A 72 37.28 -6.63 -5.10
N ARG A 73 36.59 -6.44 -3.97
CA ARG A 73 37.11 -5.83 -2.74
C ARG A 73 36.76 -6.69 -1.50
N GLY A 74 37.19 -7.93 -1.51
CA GLY A 74 36.88 -8.89 -0.42
C GLY A 74 35.38 -9.17 -0.34
N ILE A 75 34.75 -8.73 0.74
CA ILE A 75 33.30 -8.91 0.96
C ILE A 75 32.43 -7.92 0.16
N HIS A 76 33.00 -7.15 -0.76
CA HIS A 76 32.29 -6.22 -1.62
C HIS A 76 32.72 -6.37 -3.08
N LEU A 77 31.85 -5.97 -3.98
CA LEU A 77 32.11 -5.78 -5.40
C LEU A 77 31.85 -4.32 -5.75
N GLU A 78 32.83 -3.66 -6.33
CA GLU A 78 32.72 -2.30 -6.86
C GLU A 78 32.50 -2.35 -8.38
N ILE A 79 31.48 -1.64 -8.86
CA ILE A 79 31.15 -1.52 -10.28
C ILE A 79 31.19 -0.05 -10.65
N THR A 80 32.01 0.30 -11.63
CA THR A 80 32.01 1.64 -12.24
C THR A 80 31.21 1.58 -13.54
N TRP A 81 30.20 2.45 -13.65
CA TRP A 81 29.36 2.53 -14.82
C TRP A 81 29.95 3.47 -15.87
N ASN A 82 29.45 3.40 -17.11
CA ASN A 82 29.96 4.26 -18.20
C ASN A 82 29.68 5.76 -17.99
N ASP A 83 28.74 6.09 -17.11
CA ASP A 83 28.43 7.46 -16.69
C ASP A 83 29.33 7.94 -15.53
N GLU A 84 30.43 7.23 -15.28
CA GLU A 84 31.39 7.48 -14.20
C GLU A 84 30.84 7.34 -12.78
N THR A 85 29.60 6.90 -12.62
CA THR A 85 29.06 6.58 -11.31
C THR A 85 29.60 5.24 -10.82
N ALA A 86 29.80 5.10 -9.51
CA ALA A 86 30.26 3.87 -8.89
C ALA A 86 29.19 3.32 -7.94
N SER A 87 29.07 2.01 -7.93
CA SER A 87 28.18 1.25 -7.01
C SER A 87 29.00 0.22 -6.27
N ARG A 88 28.76 0.09 -4.96
CA ARG A 88 29.41 -0.90 -4.11
C ARG A 88 28.39 -1.85 -3.56
N PHE A 89 28.53 -3.14 -3.88
CA PHE A 89 27.60 -4.18 -3.48
C PHE A 89 28.22 -5.15 -2.48
N TYR A 90 27.50 -5.47 -1.41
CA TYR A 90 27.90 -6.43 -0.40
C TYR A 90 27.72 -7.88 -0.91
N SER A 91 28.67 -8.74 -0.66
CA SER A 91 28.72 -10.11 -1.20
C SER A 91 27.48 -10.94 -0.86
N LEU A 92 27.02 -10.94 0.39
CA LEU A 92 25.81 -11.67 0.76
C LEU A 92 24.56 -11.13 0.07
N TRP A 93 24.48 -9.80 -0.15
CA TRP A 93 23.40 -9.21 -0.92
C TRP A 93 23.42 -9.72 -2.37
N LEU A 94 24.59 -9.72 -3.02
CA LEU A 94 24.74 -10.24 -4.37
C LEU A 94 24.37 -11.73 -4.43
N ARG A 95 24.85 -12.53 -3.48
CA ARG A 95 24.58 -13.96 -3.43
C ARG A 95 23.07 -14.27 -3.24
N LYS A 96 22.42 -13.53 -2.35
CA LYS A 96 20.97 -13.65 -2.10
C LYS A 96 20.13 -13.24 -3.31
N ASN A 97 20.62 -12.33 -4.13
CA ASN A 97 19.96 -11.85 -5.34
C ASN A 97 20.38 -12.58 -6.62
N CYS A 98 20.89 -13.80 -6.51
CA CYS A 98 21.20 -14.66 -7.66
C CYS A 98 19.93 -14.97 -8.46
N HIS A 99 19.99 -14.82 -9.79
CA HIS A 99 18.91 -15.09 -10.73
C HIS A 99 19.00 -16.45 -11.43
N CYS A 100 19.94 -17.32 -11.03
CA CYS A 100 20.00 -18.67 -11.59
C CYS A 100 18.80 -19.53 -11.14
N ARG A 101 18.47 -20.55 -11.92
CA ARG A 101 17.32 -21.46 -11.64
C ARG A 101 17.45 -22.27 -10.36
N LEU A 102 18.65 -22.42 -9.80
CA LEU A 102 18.87 -23.09 -8.51
C LEU A 102 18.51 -22.17 -7.32
N CYS A 103 18.61 -20.87 -7.50
CA CYS A 103 18.37 -19.88 -6.44
C CYS A 103 17.01 -19.20 -6.53
N ARG A 104 16.43 -19.13 -7.73
CA ARG A 104 15.17 -18.43 -7.97
C ARG A 104 14.27 -19.22 -8.91
N HIS A 105 13.01 -19.40 -8.51
CA HIS A 105 11.97 -19.99 -9.34
C HIS A 105 11.56 -19.03 -10.46
N ASP A 106 10.99 -19.54 -11.55
CA ASP A 106 10.54 -18.74 -12.69
C ASP A 106 9.46 -17.69 -12.33
N ASN A 107 8.71 -17.90 -11.23
CA ASN A 107 7.76 -16.95 -10.67
C ASN A 107 8.40 -15.88 -9.77
N GLY A 108 9.74 -15.84 -9.66
CA GLY A 108 10.49 -14.88 -8.85
C GLY A 108 10.74 -15.25 -7.39
N GLN A 109 10.15 -16.35 -6.91
CA GLN A 109 10.35 -16.81 -5.52
C GLN A 109 11.78 -17.31 -5.29
N LEU A 110 12.35 -16.97 -4.12
CA LEU A 110 13.66 -17.46 -3.71
C LEU A 110 13.57 -18.94 -3.30
N LEU A 111 14.46 -19.76 -3.85
CA LEU A 111 14.63 -21.17 -3.49
C LEU A 111 15.76 -21.38 -2.49
N LEU A 112 16.63 -20.38 -2.33
CA LEU A 112 17.77 -20.43 -1.43
C LEU A 112 17.31 -20.27 0.03
N PRO A 113 17.55 -21.26 0.91
CA PRO A 113 17.26 -21.12 2.33
C PRO A 113 18.16 -20.05 2.95
N SER A 114 17.59 -19.11 3.70
CA SER A 114 18.35 -17.99 4.27
C SER A 114 19.47 -18.44 5.23
N PHE A 115 19.30 -19.56 5.93
CA PHE A 115 20.29 -20.12 6.85
C PHE A 115 21.46 -20.82 6.13
N SER A 116 21.35 -21.10 4.81
CA SER A 116 22.43 -21.73 4.04
C SER A 116 23.47 -20.73 3.50
N LEU A 117 23.21 -19.44 3.68
CA LEU A 117 24.20 -18.41 3.34
C LEU A 117 25.37 -18.48 4.34
N PRO A 118 26.63 -18.52 3.87
CA PRO A 118 27.79 -18.48 4.77
C PRO A 118 27.83 -17.14 5.51
N GLU A 119 28.44 -17.13 6.71
CA GLU A 119 28.59 -15.88 7.51
C GLU A 119 29.40 -14.81 6.77
N SER A 120 30.39 -15.23 5.99
CA SER A 120 31.17 -14.35 5.11
C SER A 120 31.33 -14.97 3.75
N LEU A 121 31.29 -14.13 2.73
CA LEU A 121 31.52 -14.46 1.33
C LEU A 121 32.46 -13.44 0.73
N THR A 122 33.51 -13.90 0.07
CA THR A 122 34.45 -13.03 -0.65
C THR A 122 34.40 -13.30 -2.14
N VAL A 123 34.46 -12.21 -2.93
CA VAL A 123 34.44 -12.31 -4.38
C VAL A 123 35.79 -12.83 -4.87
N LYS A 124 35.79 -14.00 -5.53
CA LYS A 124 36.97 -14.58 -6.18
C LYS A 124 37.20 -13.95 -7.54
N SER A 125 36.16 -13.89 -8.34
CA SER A 125 36.18 -13.24 -9.66
C SER A 125 34.79 -12.74 -10.03
N ALA A 126 34.74 -11.76 -10.93
CA ALA A 126 33.50 -11.27 -11.50
C ALA A 126 33.69 -10.97 -12.99
N SER A 127 32.71 -11.35 -13.81
CA SER A 127 32.76 -11.16 -15.26
C SER A 127 31.37 -10.93 -15.84
N ILE A 128 31.30 -10.17 -16.94
CA ILE A 128 30.06 -9.94 -17.66
C ILE A 128 29.95 -10.95 -18.80
N LYS A 129 28.83 -11.67 -18.87
CA LYS A 129 28.51 -12.48 -20.07
C LYS A 129 27.80 -11.60 -21.09
N SER A 130 28.44 -11.48 -22.27
CA SER A 130 28.00 -10.62 -23.36
C SER A 130 26.63 -10.94 -23.95
N GLU A 131 26.18 -12.19 -23.86
CA GLU A 131 24.94 -12.63 -24.52
C GLU A 131 23.67 -12.14 -23.83
N ASN A 132 23.69 -11.82 -22.53
CA ASN A 132 22.50 -11.47 -21.74
C ASN A 132 22.69 -10.28 -20.78
N GLY A 133 23.81 -9.54 -20.87
CA GLY A 133 24.05 -8.41 -19.96
C GLY A 133 24.00 -8.78 -18.48
N ALA A 134 24.45 -9.98 -18.13
CA ALA A 134 24.44 -10.47 -16.77
C ALA A 134 25.86 -10.53 -16.18
N LEU A 135 25.99 -10.13 -14.92
CA LEU A 135 27.18 -10.28 -14.12
C LEU A 135 27.20 -11.67 -13.52
N ASN A 136 28.32 -12.41 -13.75
CA ASN A 136 28.61 -13.66 -13.06
C ASN A 136 29.69 -13.42 -12.02
N ILE A 137 29.50 -13.99 -10.84
CA ILE A 137 30.39 -13.85 -9.68
C ILE A 137 30.74 -15.23 -9.17
N ASP A 138 32.02 -15.53 -9.09
CA ASP A 138 32.58 -16.69 -8.41
C ASP A 138 33.00 -16.31 -6.99
N TRP A 139 32.83 -17.21 -6.06
CA TRP A 139 33.11 -17.03 -4.63
C TRP A 139 34.32 -17.83 -4.19
N ASN A 140 35.01 -17.42 -3.12
CA ASN A 140 36.09 -18.22 -2.54
C ASN A 140 35.58 -19.35 -1.65
N GLU A 141 34.46 -19.13 -0.97
CA GLU A 141 33.91 -20.00 0.08
C GLU A 141 32.79 -20.91 -0.41
N GLU A 142 32.31 -20.73 -1.65
CA GLU A 142 31.16 -21.47 -2.19
C GLU A 142 31.38 -21.84 -3.66
N ASP A 143 31.11 -23.10 -4.00
CA ASP A 143 31.15 -23.58 -5.39
C ASP A 143 29.82 -23.28 -6.12
N HIS A 144 29.46 -22.01 -6.17
CA HIS A 144 28.26 -21.49 -6.84
C HIS A 144 28.58 -20.24 -7.63
N VAL A 145 28.15 -20.18 -8.88
CA VAL A 145 28.26 -18.98 -9.71
C VAL A 145 26.98 -18.16 -9.56
N THR A 146 27.11 -17.01 -8.94
CA THR A 146 25.99 -16.05 -8.87
C THR A 146 25.82 -15.32 -10.19
N THR A 147 24.62 -15.30 -10.74
CA THR A 147 24.29 -14.61 -11.99
C THR A 147 23.23 -13.53 -11.70
N ILE A 148 23.52 -12.27 -12.02
CA ILE A 148 22.63 -11.13 -11.80
C ILE A 148 22.58 -10.26 -13.04
N PRO A 149 21.39 -9.87 -13.59
CA PRO A 149 21.30 -8.90 -14.67
C PRO A 149 21.88 -7.54 -14.24
N LEU A 150 22.67 -6.90 -15.11
CA LEU A 150 23.27 -5.58 -14.82
C LEU A 150 22.19 -4.50 -14.59
N GLN A 151 21.09 -4.58 -15.31
CA GLN A 151 19.96 -3.67 -15.11
C GLN A 151 19.37 -3.82 -13.71
N TYR A 152 19.26 -5.07 -13.20
CA TYR A 152 18.80 -5.30 -11.83
C TYR A 152 19.72 -4.64 -10.79
N LEU A 153 21.05 -4.67 -11.00
CA LEU A 153 22.01 -4.00 -10.11
C LEU A 153 21.85 -2.48 -10.14
N LYS A 154 21.58 -1.90 -11.32
CA LYS A 154 21.30 -0.45 -11.45
C LYS A 154 20.01 -0.05 -10.77
N ASP A 155 18.94 -0.81 -11.00
CA ASP A 155 17.60 -0.53 -10.46
C ASP A 155 17.52 -0.72 -8.96
N ASN A 156 18.42 -1.52 -8.37
CA ASN A 156 18.46 -1.83 -6.94
C ASN A 156 19.76 -1.34 -6.27
N CYS A 157 20.38 -0.31 -6.80
CA CYS A 157 21.58 0.28 -6.22
C CYS A 157 21.20 1.06 -4.94
N TYR A 158 21.69 0.59 -3.82
CA TYR A 158 21.43 1.16 -2.48
C TYR A 158 22.48 2.16 -2.01
N SER A 159 23.27 2.75 -2.92
CA SER A 159 24.16 3.86 -2.55
C SER A 159 23.32 5.08 -2.14
N ASP A 160 23.80 5.84 -1.14
CA ASP A 160 23.13 7.06 -0.66
C ASP A 160 22.78 8.01 -1.81
N LYS A 161 23.69 8.14 -2.79
CA LYS A 161 23.47 8.97 -3.98
C LYS A 161 22.32 8.46 -4.85
N SER A 162 22.20 7.13 -5.02
CA SER A 162 21.11 6.51 -5.79
C SER A 162 19.78 6.70 -5.08
N LEU A 163 19.73 6.39 -3.79
CA LEU A 163 18.53 6.55 -2.96
C LEU A 163 18.07 8.01 -2.90
N GLN A 164 18.99 8.97 -2.72
CA GLN A 164 18.66 10.40 -2.75
C GLN A 164 18.14 10.87 -4.11
N LYS A 165 18.71 10.36 -5.22
CA LYS A 165 18.25 10.69 -6.57
C LYS A 165 16.85 10.15 -6.83
N GLU A 166 16.54 8.96 -6.35
CA GLU A 166 15.20 8.36 -6.43
C GLU A 166 14.20 9.15 -5.60
N SER A 167 14.59 9.49 -4.38
CA SER A 167 13.77 10.26 -3.45
C SER A 167 13.35 11.64 -3.97
N LYS A 168 14.25 12.34 -4.69
CA LYS A 168 13.95 13.66 -5.28
C LYS A 168 12.97 13.63 -6.45
N LYS A 169 12.79 12.48 -7.11
CA LYS A 169 11.87 12.35 -8.25
C LYS A 169 10.41 12.16 -7.86
N LEU A 170 10.12 12.04 -6.58
CA LEU A 170 8.84 11.61 -6.05
C LEU A 170 8.14 12.75 -5.30
N GLU A 171 7.96 13.89 -5.98
CA GLU A 171 7.11 14.96 -5.45
C GLU A 171 5.64 14.53 -5.46
N VAL A 172 4.92 14.86 -4.39
CA VAL A 172 3.48 14.59 -4.30
C VAL A 172 2.76 15.57 -5.21
N SER A 173 2.06 15.05 -6.22
CA SER A 173 1.15 15.88 -7.00
C SER A 173 -0.02 16.32 -6.10
N VAL A 174 -0.24 17.63 -6.01
CA VAL A 174 -1.32 18.20 -5.22
C VAL A 174 -2.62 18.11 -6.01
N CYS A 175 -3.68 17.67 -5.36
CA CYS A 175 -5.02 17.72 -5.94
C CYS A 175 -5.52 19.18 -5.89
N GLN A 176 -5.28 19.94 -6.94
CA GLN A 176 -5.80 21.31 -7.08
C GLN A 176 -7.17 21.32 -7.76
N ASP A 177 -7.35 20.45 -8.76
CA ASP A 177 -8.57 20.30 -9.53
C ASP A 177 -9.04 18.85 -9.53
N LEU A 178 -10.36 18.67 -9.49
CA LEU A 178 -10.98 17.36 -9.54
C LEU A 178 -10.92 16.81 -10.97
N ARG A 179 -10.08 15.79 -11.20
CA ARG A 179 -9.98 15.12 -12.51
C ARG A 179 -11.22 14.30 -12.76
N GLU A 180 -11.82 14.45 -13.94
CA GLU A 180 -13.08 13.81 -14.31
C GLU A 180 -12.85 12.70 -15.35
N HIS A 181 -13.56 11.58 -15.19
CA HIS A 181 -13.60 10.44 -16.11
C HIS A 181 -15.05 10.05 -16.40
N HIS A 182 -15.32 9.47 -17.56
CA HIS A 182 -16.65 8.99 -17.90
C HIS A 182 -16.74 7.45 -17.72
N TYR A 183 -17.83 6.99 -17.15
CA TYR A 183 -18.04 5.57 -16.82
C TYR A 183 -17.92 4.66 -18.06
N GLU A 184 -18.54 5.04 -19.17
CA GLU A 184 -18.48 4.27 -20.43
C GLU A 184 -17.05 4.18 -20.98
N ASP A 185 -16.25 5.24 -20.85
CA ASP A 185 -14.85 5.24 -21.26
C ASP A 185 -14.04 4.25 -20.43
N LEU A 186 -14.31 4.19 -19.12
CA LEU A 186 -13.64 3.26 -18.20
C LEU A 186 -14.00 1.80 -18.53
N LEU A 187 -15.25 1.51 -18.90
CA LEU A 187 -15.67 0.16 -19.28
C LEU A 187 -15.09 -0.27 -20.63
N SER A 188 -14.93 0.67 -21.55
CA SER A 188 -14.41 0.41 -22.91
C SER A 188 -12.89 0.46 -22.97
N ALA A 189 -12.23 0.96 -21.91
CA ALA A 189 -10.78 1.08 -21.84
C ALA A 189 -10.11 -0.29 -22.05
N LYS A 190 -9.27 -0.39 -23.07
CA LYS A 190 -8.40 -1.54 -23.24
C LYS A 190 -7.41 -1.59 -22.08
N ASP A 191 -6.91 -2.78 -21.75
CA ASP A 191 -5.94 -3.03 -20.65
C ASP A 191 -4.77 -2.03 -20.57
N ASN A 192 -4.54 -1.24 -21.61
CA ASN A 192 -3.44 -0.28 -21.71
C ASN A 192 -3.85 1.19 -21.51
N ASP A 193 -5.13 1.54 -21.46
CA ASP A 193 -5.57 2.92 -21.19
C ASP A 193 -6.09 3.02 -19.75
N ASN A 194 -5.25 3.47 -18.85
CA ASN A 194 -5.55 3.56 -17.43
C ASN A 194 -5.24 4.95 -16.86
N SER A 195 -5.63 6.01 -17.59
CA SER A 195 -5.54 7.39 -17.10
C SER A 195 -6.23 7.55 -15.75
N PHE A 196 -7.38 6.90 -15.55
CA PHE A 196 -8.09 6.86 -14.28
C PHE A 196 -7.22 6.35 -13.10
N LEU A 197 -6.56 5.19 -13.27
CA LEU A 197 -5.70 4.64 -12.21
C LEU A 197 -4.45 5.49 -11.98
N THR A 198 -3.91 6.08 -13.05
CA THR A 198 -2.77 7.00 -12.96
C THR A 198 -3.17 8.26 -12.18
N ASP A 199 -4.28 8.87 -12.55
CA ASP A 199 -4.79 10.08 -11.88
C ASP A 199 -5.10 9.79 -10.41
N LEU A 200 -5.79 8.69 -10.12
CA LEU A 200 -6.11 8.30 -8.74
C LEU A 200 -4.84 8.03 -7.92
N ASN A 201 -3.80 7.44 -8.53
CA ASN A 201 -2.52 7.22 -7.87
C ASN A 201 -1.76 8.53 -7.61
N GLU A 202 -1.78 9.47 -8.55
CA GLU A 202 -1.07 10.74 -8.45
C GLU A 202 -1.71 11.72 -7.46
N VAL A 203 -3.02 11.98 -7.63
CA VAL A 203 -3.71 13.02 -6.86
C VAL A 203 -4.60 12.48 -5.74
N GLY A 204 -4.91 11.20 -5.74
CA GLY A 204 -5.68 10.56 -4.69
C GLY A 204 -7.19 10.85 -4.68
N LEU A 205 -7.72 11.62 -5.63
CA LEU A 205 -9.13 12.01 -5.71
C LEU A 205 -9.54 12.20 -7.17
N VAL A 206 -10.55 11.46 -7.63
CA VAL A 206 -11.10 11.56 -9.00
C VAL A 206 -12.61 11.46 -9.00
N LEU A 207 -13.25 12.00 -10.02
CA LEU A 207 -14.70 11.92 -10.24
C LEU A 207 -15.02 11.10 -11.47
N VAL A 208 -15.87 10.08 -11.32
CA VAL A 208 -16.43 9.30 -12.44
C VAL A 208 -17.85 9.77 -12.69
N LYS A 209 -18.12 10.23 -13.90
CA LYS A 209 -19.42 10.74 -14.33
C LYS A 209 -20.20 9.70 -15.14
N GLY A 210 -21.53 9.83 -15.15
CA GLY A 210 -22.40 9.00 -15.99
C GLY A 210 -22.56 7.56 -15.49
N VAL A 211 -22.29 7.30 -14.21
CA VAL A 211 -22.55 5.99 -13.60
C VAL A 211 -24.07 5.80 -13.49
N PRO A 212 -24.65 4.67 -13.99
CA PRO A 212 -26.07 4.43 -13.85
C PRO A 212 -26.55 4.48 -12.39
N GLN A 213 -27.68 5.17 -12.14
CA GLN A 213 -28.22 5.43 -10.80
C GLN A 213 -28.86 4.17 -10.16
N GLU A 214 -28.10 3.10 -10.11
CA GLU A 214 -28.48 1.81 -9.53
C GLU A 214 -27.53 1.46 -8.37
N PRO A 215 -28.01 0.90 -7.26
CA PRO A 215 -27.19 0.65 -6.06
C PRO A 215 -25.90 -0.13 -6.31
N ASP A 216 -25.95 -1.16 -7.16
CA ASP A 216 -24.81 -2.07 -7.39
C ASP A 216 -23.73 -1.46 -8.33
N LYS A 217 -23.99 -0.32 -8.95
CA LYS A 217 -23.03 0.27 -9.91
C LYS A 217 -21.80 0.85 -9.23
N VAL A 218 -21.88 1.23 -7.97
CA VAL A 218 -20.69 1.62 -7.20
C VAL A 218 -19.68 0.47 -7.13
N ASN A 219 -20.16 -0.77 -6.99
CA ASN A 219 -19.32 -1.97 -6.99
C ASN A 219 -18.68 -2.19 -8.37
N LYS A 220 -19.40 -1.87 -9.46
CA LYS A 220 -18.83 -1.97 -10.82
C LYS A 220 -17.72 -0.96 -11.07
N VAL A 221 -17.83 0.25 -10.53
CA VAL A 221 -16.72 1.23 -10.56
C VAL A 221 -15.53 0.72 -9.76
N ALA A 222 -15.76 0.15 -8.56
CA ALA A 222 -14.69 -0.43 -7.75
C ALA A 222 -13.99 -1.61 -8.46
N GLU A 223 -14.73 -2.47 -9.15
CA GLU A 223 -14.22 -3.62 -9.89
C GLU A 223 -13.28 -3.24 -11.07
N ILE A 224 -13.34 -2.00 -11.56
CA ILE A 224 -12.36 -1.47 -12.55
C ILE A 224 -10.96 -1.42 -11.91
N VAL A 225 -10.89 -1.13 -10.62
CA VAL A 225 -9.64 -1.14 -9.85
C VAL A 225 -9.30 -2.56 -9.40
N SER A 226 -10.14 -3.13 -8.53
CA SER A 226 -9.99 -4.48 -7.97
C SER A 226 -11.28 -4.94 -7.27
N HIS A 227 -11.19 -6.00 -6.49
CA HIS A 227 -12.31 -6.53 -5.72
C HIS A 227 -12.82 -5.54 -4.67
N VAL A 228 -14.14 -5.50 -4.50
CA VAL A 228 -14.75 -4.73 -3.41
C VAL A 228 -14.33 -5.36 -2.08
N GLN A 229 -13.82 -4.54 -1.17
CA GLN A 229 -13.49 -4.95 0.19
C GLN A 229 -14.76 -5.03 1.04
N GLU A 230 -15.14 -6.24 1.43
CA GLU A 230 -16.24 -6.43 2.36
C GLU A 230 -15.83 -6.02 3.78
N THR A 231 -16.70 -5.26 4.46
CA THR A 231 -16.51 -4.80 5.83
C THR A 231 -17.72 -5.21 6.68
N PHE A 232 -17.76 -4.83 7.96
CA PHE A 232 -18.95 -5.03 8.77
C PHE A 232 -20.16 -4.18 8.34
N TYR A 233 -20.00 -3.30 7.35
CA TYR A 233 -21.09 -2.64 6.64
C TYR A 233 -21.59 -3.44 5.42
N GLY A 234 -20.98 -4.60 5.11
CA GLY A 234 -21.21 -5.39 3.90
C GLY A 234 -20.28 -4.98 2.76
N LYS A 235 -20.63 -5.40 1.53
CA LYS A 235 -19.89 -5.05 0.30
C LYS A 235 -20.11 -3.60 -0.12
N SER A 236 -21.33 -3.09 0.13
CA SER A 236 -21.69 -1.69 -0.10
C SER A 236 -22.58 -1.21 1.02
N PHE A 237 -22.67 0.09 1.21
CA PHE A 237 -23.46 0.71 2.24
C PHE A 237 -24.23 1.92 1.70
N SER A 238 -25.45 2.10 2.21
CA SER A 238 -26.28 3.26 1.89
C SER A 238 -25.96 4.42 2.82
N VAL A 239 -25.88 5.63 2.27
CA VAL A 239 -25.75 6.89 3.00
C VAL A 239 -27.00 7.73 2.69
N GLU A 240 -28.02 7.52 3.50
CA GLU A 240 -29.32 8.21 3.42
C GLU A 240 -29.71 8.69 4.82
N SER A 241 -30.37 9.82 4.92
CA SER A 241 -30.86 10.30 6.21
C SER A 241 -32.04 9.48 6.69
N THR A 242 -31.95 8.96 7.92
CA THR A 242 -32.97 8.12 8.55
C THR A 242 -33.38 8.67 9.92
N GLU A 243 -34.64 8.45 10.33
CA GLU A 243 -35.15 8.95 11.62
C GLU A 243 -34.42 8.31 12.82
N ASN A 244 -34.04 7.03 12.71
CA ASN A 244 -33.32 6.29 13.75
C ASN A 244 -31.85 6.03 13.34
N ALA A 245 -31.11 7.11 13.13
CA ALA A 245 -29.73 7.05 12.68
C ALA A 245 -28.80 6.38 13.71
N ILE A 246 -28.17 5.26 13.32
CA ILE A 246 -27.17 4.55 14.12
C ILE A 246 -25.74 5.06 13.88
N ASN A 247 -25.58 6.03 13.00
CA ASN A 247 -24.33 6.69 12.65
C ASN A 247 -24.61 8.14 12.25
N LEU A 248 -23.68 9.06 12.57
CA LEU A 248 -23.75 10.47 12.14
C LEU A 248 -23.86 10.62 10.61
N ALA A 249 -23.32 9.69 9.84
CA ALA A 249 -23.46 9.69 8.38
C ALA A 249 -24.92 9.62 7.91
N TYR A 250 -25.81 9.08 8.74
CA TYR A 250 -27.25 8.91 8.45
C TYR A 250 -28.13 10.02 9.05
N THR A 251 -27.51 11.10 9.55
CA THR A 251 -28.20 12.30 10.01
C THR A 251 -28.05 13.43 8.99
N PRO A 252 -28.86 14.49 9.04
CA PRO A 252 -28.67 15.68 8.23
C PRO A 252 -27.55 16.61 8.73
N ASP A 253 -26.94 16.32 9.88
CA ASP A 253 -25.90 17.16 10.48
C ASP A 253 -24.61 17.16 9.65
N ALA A 254 -23.77 18.16 9.86
CA ALA A 254 -22.46 18.21 9.25
C ALA A 254 -21.59 17.03 9.72
N LEU A 255 -20.83 16.46 8.81
CA LEU A 255 -19.73 15.54 9.12
C LEU A 255 -18.43 16.30 9.00
N GLU A 256 -17.65 16.29 10.07
CA GLU A 256 -16.31 16.86 10.10
C GLU A 256 -15.33 16.07 9.21
N LEU A 257 -14.24 16.73 8.80
CA LEU A 257 -13.17 16.07 8.04
C LEU A 257 -12.64 14.83 8.78
N HIS A 258 -12.69 13.68 8.13
CA HIS A 258 -12.28 12.39 8.71
C HIS A 258 -11.85 11.42 7.61
N MET A 259 -11.16 10.36 8.02
CA MET A 259 -11.00 9.14 7.23
C MET A 259 -11.92 8.04 7.80
N ASP A 260 -12.42 7.20 6.92
CA ASP A 260 -13.26 6.08 7.32
C ASP A 260 -12.46 4.90 7.87
N LEU A 261 -13.12 4.13 8.77
CA LEU A 261 -12.63 2.87 9.34
C LEU A 261 -11.23 2.99 9.97
N VAL A 262 -10.96 4.17 10.54
CA VAL A 262 -9.69 4.51 11.19
C VAL A 262 -9.29 3.54 12.31
N TYR A 263 -10.27 2.89 12.94
CA TYR A 263 -10.10 1.90 14.00
C TYR A 263 -9.72 0.50 13.50
N PHE A 264 -9.61 0.29 12.18
CA PHE A 264 -9.02 -0.92 11.62
C PHE A 264 -7.49 -0.86 11.72
N GLN A 265 -6.86 -2.01 11.93
CA GLN A 265 -5.40 -2.12 11.80
C GLN A 265 -4.96 -1.74 10.38
N SER A 266 -5.65 -2.26 9.38
CA SER A 266 -5.48 -1.90 7.97
C SER A 266 -6.79 -1.28 7.47
N PRO A 267 -6.94 0.05 7.50
CA PRO A 267 -8.10 0.73 6.94
C PRO A 267 -8.23 0.48 5.44
N PRO A 268 -9.44 0.57 4.86
CA PRO A 268 -9.61 0.51 3.42
C PRO A 268 -8.77 1.55 2.70
N GLY A 269 -8.21 1.15 1.56
CA GLY A 269 -7.35 2.01 0.76
C GLY A 269 -8.12 3.04 -0.05
N LEU A 270 -9.13 2.59 -0.78
CA LEU A 270 -10.01 3.48 -1.54
C LEU A 270 -11.41 3.46 -0.96
N GLN A 271 -12.06 4.62 -1.02
CA GLN A 271 -13.47 4.77 -0.79
C GLN A 271 -14.13 5.31 -2.05
N LEU A 272 -15.30 4.78 -2.36
CA LEU A 272 -16.14 5.21 -3.46
C LEU A 272 -17.48 5.69 -2.88
N LEU A 273 -17.98 6.83 -3.36
CA LEU A 273 -19.30 7.35 -3.02
C LEU A 273 -20.03 7.72 -4.31
N HIS A 274 -21.04 6.94 -4.65
CA HIS A 274 -21.87 7.08 -5.85
C HIS A 274 -23.17 7.79 -5.50
N CYS A 275 -23.48 8.87 -6.16
CA CYS A 275 -24.71 9.63 -5.99
C CYS A 275 -25.84 9.00 -6.80
N LEU A 276 -26.77 8.34 -6.11
CA LEU A 276 -28.00 7.81 -6.71
C LEU A 276 -29.05 8.88 -6.88
N ARG A 277 -29.17 9.76 -5.87
CA ARG A 277 -30.18 10.81 -5.85
C ARG A 277 -29.69 12.01 -5.04
N PHE A 278 -29.93 13.19 -5.55
CA PHE A 278 -29.68 14.44 -4.85
C PHE A 278 -30.64 15.50 -5.43
N ASP A 279 -31.83 15.57 -4.87
CA ASP A 279 -32.91 16.43 -5.38
C ASP A 279 -32.54 17.91 -5.27
N GLU A 280 -33.09 18.73 -6.16
CA GLU A 280 -32.81 20.18 -6.21
C GLU A 280 -33.29 20.91 -4.93
N GLN A 281 -34.35 20.40 -4.29
CA GLN A 281 -34.89 20.96 -3.05
C GLN A 281 -33.97 20.80 -1.85
N VAL A 282 -33.01 19.87 -1.92
CA VAL A 282 -32.05 19.68 -0.82
C VAL A 282 -31.03 20.81 -0.82
N GLU A 283 -31.01 21.59 0.26
CA GLU A 283 -30.05 22.67 0.48
C GLU A 283 -28.84 22.16 1.28
N GLY A 284 -27.61 22.48 0.87
CA GLY A 284 -26.39 22.00 1.49
C GLY A 284 -26.05 20.57 1.08
N GLY A 285 -25.31 19.84 1.94
CA GLY A 285 -24.94 18.43 1.73
C GLY A 285 -23.80 18.21 0.75
N GLU A 286 -23.07 19.24 0.37
CA GLU A 286 -21.86 19.15 -0.44
C GLU A 286 -20.84 18.27 0.28
N SER A 287 -20.16 17.42 -0.49
CA SER A 287 -18.99 16.69 -0.04
C SER A 287 -17.76 17.58 -0.06
N VAL A 288 -16.93 17.50 0.97
CA VAL A 288 -15.69 18.28 1.12
C VAL A 288 -14.52 17.32 1.21
N PHE A 289 -13.44 17.63 0.52
CA PHE A 289 -12.22 16.83 0.46
C PHE A 289 -11.00 17.68 0.79
N LEU A 290 -10.04 17.08 1.50
CA LEU A 290 -8.77 17.72 1.85
C LEU A 290 -7.63 16.70 1.75
N ASP A 291 -6.60 17.04 0.97
CA ASP A 291 -5.37 16.25 0.92
C ASP A 291 -4.60 16.40 2.25
N SER A 292 -4.64 15.38 3.07
CA SER A 292 -4.03 15.38 4.40
C SER A 292 -2.51 15.41 4.38
N ILE A 293 -1.88 14.97 3.28
CA ILE A 293 -0.42 15.02 3.12
C ILE A 293 0.08 16.46 3.16
N LEU A 294 -0.67 17.39 2.55
CA LEU A 294 -0.32 18.81 2.56
C LEU A 294 -0.37 19.41 3.96
N VAL A 295 -1.36 19.03 4.75
CA VAL A 295 -1.48 19.46 6.15
C VAL A 295 -0.32 18.90 6.99
N ALA A 296 0.04 17.63 6.78
CA ALA A 296 1.15 17.02 7.47
C ALA A 296 2.50 17.63 7.06
N GLN A 297 2.67 18.01 5.77
CA GLN A 297 3.85 18.74 5.30
C GLN A 297 3.96 20.13 5.93
N GLU A 298 2.85 20.88 6.00
CA GLU A 298 2.79 22.18 6.67
C GLU A 298 3.17 22.04 8.15
N MET A 299 2.66 21.00 8.82
CA MET A 299 3.00 20.72 10.22
C MET A 299 4.47 20.37 10.40
N GLN A 300 5.02 19.52 9.52
CA GLN A 300 6.45 19.14 9.54
C GLN A 300 7.36 20.36 9.37
N GLN A 301 7.02 21.25 8.45
CA GLN A 301 7.83 22.43 8.13
C GLN A 301 7.76 23.51 9.22
N ASN A 302 6.56 23.81 9.72
CA ASN A 302 6.32 24.96 10.58
C ASN A 302 6.28 24.62 12.09
N TYR A 303 6.03 23.34 12.43
CA TYR A 303 5.85 22.88 13.82
C TYR A 303 6.55 21.53 14.06
N PRO A 304 7.87 21.40 13.80
CA PRO A 304 8.58 20.11 13.81
C PRO A 304 8.49 19.35 15.13
N GLU A 305 8.55 20.01 16.28
CA GLU A 305 8.43 19.35 17.58
C GLU A 305 7.04 18.75 17.83
N LEU A 306 5.99 19.43 17.37
CA LEU A 306 4.62 18.92 17.45
C LEU A 306 4.41 17.79 16.45
N PHE A 307 5.01 17.88 15.25
CA PHE A 307 5.01 16.84 14.25
C PHE A 307 5.64 15.55 14.80
N GLU A 308 6.84 15.63 15.39
CA GLU A 308 7.53 14.49 16.03
C GLU A 308 6.69 13.86 17.14
N THR A 309 5.95 14.68 17.90
CA THR A 309 5.03 14.18 18.92
C THR A 309 3.94 13.30 18.30
N LEU A 310 3.34 13.70 17.17
CA LEU A 310 2.29 12.95 16.47
C LEU A 310 2.81 11.73 15.70
N LEU A 311 4.09 11.66 15.40
CA LEU A 311 4.76 10.44 14.91
C LEU A 311 4.95 9.41 16.04
N ARG A 312 5.28 9.87 17.22
CA ARG A 312 5.71 9.01 18.32
C ARG A 312 4.57 8.55 19.21
N VAL A 313 3.63 9.45 19.51
CA VAL A 313 2.56 9.21 20.52
C VAL A 313 1.31 8.65 19.84
N PRO A 314 0.95 7.37 20.07
CA PRO A 314 -0.20 6.78 19.41
C PRO A 314 -1.53 7.20 20.05
N ALA A 315 -2.47 7.64 19.25
CA ALA A 315 -3.87 7.80 19.61
C ALA A 315 -4.59 6.44 19.65
N THR A 316 -5.71 6.38 20.36
CA THR A 316 -6.61 5.24 20.34
C THR A 316 -7.81 5.55 19.44
N PHE A 317 -8.12 4.65 18.52
CA PHE A 317 -9.31 4.73 17.69
C PHE A 317 -10.18 3.52 17.97
N GLN A 318 -11.51 3.73 18.09
CA GLN A 318 -12.41 2.66 18.47
C GLN A 318 -13.80 2.80 17.84
N LYS A 319 -14.42 1.66 17.56
CA LYS A 319 -15.83 1.52 17.21
C LYS A 319 -16.39 0.33 17.97
N ILE A 320 -17.19 0.62 18.99
CA ILE A 320 -17.87 -0.39 19.82
C ILE A 320 -19.36 -0.20 19.60
N HIS A 321 -20.00 -1.22 19.03
CA HIS A 321 -21.42 -1.19 18.74
C HIS A 321 -21.99 -2.61 18.77
N PHE A 322 -22.67 -2.96 19.84
CA PHE A 322 -23.23 -4.30 20.06
C PHE A 322 -24.65 -4.47 19.52
N ASP A 323 -25.40 -3.38 19.38
CA ASP A 323 -26.82 -3.38 18.96
C ASP A 323 -26.97 -3.41 17.44
N ARG A 324 -26.11 -4.17 16.74
CA ARG A 324 -26.14 -4.39 15.29
C ARG A 324 -26.42 -5.86 15.00
N GLU A 325 -26.94 -6.14 13.80
CA GLU A 325 -27.05 -7.51 13.28
C GLU A 325 -25.70 -8.26 13.36
N VAL A 326 -24.61 -7.59 12.99
CA VAL A 326 -23.24 -8.06 13.23
C VAL A 326 -22.59 -7.12 14.24
N PRO A 327 -22.47 -7.52 15.53
CA PRO A 327 -21.83 -6.71 16.56
C PRO A 327 -20.38 -6.40 16.21
N ALA A 328 -19.91 -5.18 16.56
CA ALA A 328 -18.58 -4.70 16.24
C ALA A 328 -17.87 -4.17 17.50
N ALA A 329 -16.62 -4.58 17.68
CA ALA A 329 -15.72 -4.07 18.73
C ALA A 329 -14.30 -3.94 18.17
N TYR A 330 -14.05 -2.85 17.47
CA TYR A 330 -12.74 -2.55 16.89
C TYR A 330 -12.05 -1.52 17.77
N ILE A 331 -10.83 -1.81 18.18
CA ILE A 331 -9.95 -0.90 18.93
C ILE A 331 -8.55 -1.04 18.37
N TYR A 332 -7.98 0.05 17.91
CA TYR A 332 -6.61 0.06 17.43
C TYR A 332 -5.87 1.33 17.84
N ARG A 333 -4.57 1.20 18.12
CA ARG A 333 -3.70 2.32 18.49
C ARG A 333 -2.67 2.57 17.40
N LYS A 334 -2.62 3.80 16.93
CA LYS A 334 -1.64 4.22 15.93
C LYS A 334 -1.34 5.73 16.06
N PRO A 335 -0.17 6.19 15.62
CA PRO A 335 0.12 7.62 15.58
C PRO A 335 -0.77 8.33 14.55
N HIS A 336 -0.96 9.65 14.72
CA HIS A 336 -1.70 10.46 13.74
C HIS A 336 -0.94 10.63 12.43
N ILE A 337 0.38 10.65 12.46
CA ILE A 337 1.21 10.80 11.26
C ILE A 337 2.14 9.60 11.18
N THR A 338 2.32 9.07 9.97
CA THR A 338 3.34 8.05 9.69
C THR A 338 4.26 8.54 8.58
N VAL A 339 5.52 8.13 8.64
CA VAL A 339 6.53 8.44 7.63
C VAL A 339 7.18 7.18 7.10
N THR A 340 7.77 7.25 5.90
CA THR A 340 8.64 6.20 5.37
C THR A 340 9.99 6.21 6.12
N PRO A 341 10.84 5.17 5.96
CA PRO A 341 12.20 5.18 6.51
C PRO A 341 13.03 6.40 6.13
N GLU A 342 12.75 7.00 4.95
CA GLU A 342 13.41 8.21 4.43
C GLU A 342 12.81 9.51 5.00
N GLY A 343 11.86 9.42 5.93
CA GLY A 343 11.22 10.56 6.58
C GLY A 343 10.12 11.25 5.76
N LYS A 344 9.66 10.64 4.65
CA LYS A 344 8.56 11.19 3.86
C LYS A 344 7.22 10.83 4.49
N ILE A 345 6.28 11.75 4.44
CA ILE A 345 4.94 11.54 4.99
C ILE A 345 4.22 10.46 4.18
N ASN A 346 3.81 9.40 4.88
CA ASN A 346 3.08 8.28 4.30
C ASN A 346 1.56 8.39 4.51
N SER A 347 1.12 8.79 5.70
CA SER A 347 -0.30 8.98 5.99
C SER A 347 -0.53 9.97 7.13
N LEU A 348 -1.73 10.58 7.13
CA LEU A 348 -2.27 11.31 8.26
C LEU A 348 -3.59 10.67 8.66
N ILE A 349 -3.67 10.20 9.89
CA ILE A 349 -4.82 9.49 10.46
C ILE A 349 -5.64 10.48 11.29
N TRP A 350 -6.87 10.74 10.85
CA TRP A 350 -7.75 11.72 11.49
C TRP A 350 -9.21 11.28 11.44
N SER A 351 -9.82 11.13 12.60
CA SER A 351 -11.25 10.85 12.72
C SER A 351 -11.73 11.09 14.14
N PRO A 352 -11.93 12.35 14.56
CA PRO A 352 -12.33 12.70 15.93
C PRO A 352 -13.53 11.93 16.48
N PRO A 353 -14.59 11.64 15.69
CA PRO A 353 -15.75 10.90 16.19
C PRO A 353 -15.46 9.46 16.64
N PHE A 354 -14.31 8.90 16.22
CA PHE A 354 -13.90 7.53 16.55
C PHE A 354 -12.68 7.46 17.46
N GLU A 355 -12.27 8.58 18.06
CA GLU A 355 -11.19 8.58 19.02
C GLU A 355 -11.68 8.00 20.37
N GLY A 356 -10.84 7.14 20.93
CA GLY A 356 -11.01 6.57 22.25
C GLY A 356 -10.10 7.26 23.28
N PRO A 357 -10.14 6.80 24.55
CA PRO A 357 -9.27 7.36 25.60
C PRO A 357 -7.79 7.27 25.22
N LEU A 358 -7.08 8.37 25.39
CA LEU A 358 -5.62 8.40 25.24
C LEU A 358 -4.97 7.57 26.36
N ARG A 359 -4.21 6.55 26.01
CA ARG A 359 -3.54 5.64 26.96
C ARG A 359 -2.03 5.62 26.66
N VAL A 360 -1.34 6.62 27.18
CA VAL A 360 0.09 6.86 26.99
C VAL A 360 0.73 7.21 28.34
N PRO A 361 2.07 7.20 28.47
CA PRO A 361 2.74 7.70 29.65
C PRO A 361 2.31 9.14 29.98
N GLU A 362 2.17 9.47 31.28
CA GLU A 362 1.70 10.78 31.75
C GLU A 362 2.47 11.96 31.11
N LYS A 363 3.78 11.82 30.97
CA LYS A 363 4.67 12.82 30.34
C LYS A 363 4.32 13.15 28.89
N ASP A 364 3.61 12.27 28.20
CA ASP A 364 3.26 12.41 26.79
C ASP A 364 1.85 12.99 26.60
N VAL A 365 1.02 13.08 27.65
CA VAL A 365 -0.37 13.52 27.54
C VAL A 365 -0.47 14.99 27.13
N GLU A 366 0.21 15.90 27.86
CA GLU A 366 0.16 17.33 27.56
C GLU A 366 0.80 17.65 26.18
N PRO A 367 2.01 17.14 25.83
CA PRO A 367 2.58 17.32 24.51
C PRO A 367 1.66 16.82 23.39
N TYR A 368 1.01 15.67 23.57
CA TYR A 368 0.07 15.13 22.59
C TYR A 368 -1.08 16.09 22.34
N TYR A 369 -1.76 16.60 23.37
CA TYR A 369 -2.92 17.49 23.17
C TYR A 369 -2.52 18.86 22.61
N LYS A 370 -1.31 19.35 22.86
CA LYS A 370 -0.76 20.53 22.18
C LYS A 370 -0.61 20.29 20.69
N ALA A 371 -0.01 19.15 20.31
CA ALA A 371 0.20 18.77 18.92
C ALA A 371 -1.13 18.48 18.21
N TYR A 372 -2.04 17.75 18.86
CA TYR A 372 -3.39 17.46 18.38
C TYR A 372 -4.19 18.73 18.05
N ARG A 373 -4.20 19.71 18.97
CA ARG A 373 -4.88 20.99 18.74
C ARG A 373 -4.33 21.75 17.54
N LYS A 374 -3.00 21.73 17.37
CA LYS A 374 -2.37 22.38 16.21
C LYS A 374 -2.73 21.63 14.92
N LEU A 375 -2.73 20.32 14.91
CA LEU A 375 -3.16 19.53 13.75
C LEU A 375 -4.63 19.85 13.40
N ALA A 376 -5.52 19.86 14.38
CA ALA A 376 -6.92 20.21 14.20
C ALA A 376 -7.06 21.63 13.58
N GLU A 377 -6.34 22.62 14.11
CA GLU A 377 -6.32 23.98 13.58
C GLU A 377 -5.91 24.04 12.11
N LEU A 378 -4.85 23.31 11.72
CA LEU A 378 -4.38 23.24 10.33
C LEU A 378 -5.40 22.59 9.41
N ILE A 379 -6.04 21.50 9.85
CA ILE A 379 -7.10 20.82 9.10
C ILE A 379 -8.30 21.75 8.88
N TYR A 380 -8.80 22.37 9.95
CA TYR A 380 -10.00 23.20 9.90
C TYR A 380 -9.80 24.52 9.15
N ASN A 381 -8.61 25.12 9.24
CA ASN A 381 -8.30 26.38 8.59
C ASN A 381 -7.69 26.24 7.19
N SER A 382 -7.47 25.01 6.71
CA SER A 382 -6.91 24.76 5.38
C SER A 382 -7.78 25.40 4.30
N LYS A 383 -7.13 26.16 3.42
CA LYS A 383 -7.76 26.80 2.23
C LYS A 383 -7.78 25.87 1.01
N GLN A 384 -7.18 24.68 1.14
CA GLN A 384 -7.03 23.71 0.04
C GLN A 384 -8.17 22.67 0.01
N LYS A 385 -9.29 22.98 0.65
CA LYS A 385 -10.49 22.13 0.63
C LYS A 385 -11.17 22.24 -0.74
N ILE A 386 -11.52 21.08 -1.29
CA ILE A 386 -12.36 20.98 -2.48
C ILE A 386 -13.78 20.67 -2.04
N SER A 387 -14.75 21.52 -2.37
CA SER A 387 -16.16 21.27 -2.10
C SER A 387 -16.88 20.92 -3.39
N LYS A 388 -17.68 19.86 -3.38
CA LYS A 388 -18.42 19.37 -4.55
C LYS A 388 -19.82 18.91 -4.16
N ARG A 389 -20.83 19.52 -4.80
CA ARG A 389 -22.19 18.99 -4.84
C ARG A 389 -22.21 17.89 -5.91
N LEU A 390 -22.31 16.64 -5.48
CA LEU A 390 -22.42 15.50 -6.40
C LEU A 390 -23.79 15.54 -7.09
N GLN A 391 -23.78 15.27 -8.40
CA GLN A 391 -25.01 15.11 -9.19
C GLN A 391 -25.37 13.62 -9.26
N PRO A 392 -26.67 13.28 -9.44
CA PRO A 392 -27.06 11.91 -9.72
C PRO A 392 -26.25 11.33 -10.89
N GLY A 393 -25.64 10.16 -10.69
CA GLY A 393 -24.69 9.54 -11.63
C GLY A 393 -23.21 9.92 -11.44
N ASP A 394 -22.89 10.83 -10.52
CA ASP A 394 -21.51 11.07 -10.09
C ASP A 394 -21.05 10.00 -9.11
N CYS A 395 -19.85 9.45 -9.32
CA CYS A 395 -19.16 8.59 -8.36
C CYS A 395 -17.78 9.18 -8.05
N ILE A 396 -17.60 9.66 -6.83
CA ILE A 396 -16.31 10.14 -6.34
C ILE A 396 -15.49 8.96 -5.83
N VAL A 397 -14.23 8.88 -6.23
CA VAL A 397 -13.28 7.83 -5.84
C VAL A 397 -12.06 8.48 -5.22
N PHE A 398 -11.70 8.10 -4.01
CA PHE A 398 -10.57 8.71 -3.34
C PHE A 398 -9.79 7.74 -2.46
N ASN A 399 -8.51 8.06 -2.29
CA ASN A 399 -7.62 7.38 -1.37
C ASN A 399 -7.97 7.77 0.08
N ASN A 400 -8.67 6.89 0.76
CA ASN A 400 -9.13 7.09 2.14
C ASN A 400 -7.98 7.29 3.15
N ILE A 401 -6.77 6.81 2.84
CA ILE A 401 -5.58 6.95 3.72
C ILE A 401 -4.88 8.31 3.49
N ARG A 402 -5.27 9.05 2.44
CA ARG A 402 -4.69 10.33 2.05
C ARG A 402 -5.69 11.47 2.11
N ILE A 403 -6.90 11.26 1.59
CA ILE A 403 -7.92 12.30 1.44
C ILE A 403 -8.89 12.23 2.60
N LEU A 404 -8.86 13.24 3.45
CA LEU A 404 -9.92 13.44 4.44
C LEU A 404 -11.18 13.93 3.72
N HIS A 405 -12.33 13.40 4.15
CA HIS A 405 -13.61 13.80 3.59
C HIS A 405 -14.59 14.26 4.66
N ALA A 406 -15.50 15.11 4.24
CA ALA A 406 -16.52 15.72 5.09
C ALA A 406 -17.81 15.93 4.30
N ARG A 407 -18.85 16.36 4.98
CA ARG A 407 -20.13 16.75 4.37
C ARG A 407 -20.71 17.95 5.11
N HIS A 408 -21.11 18.96 4.38
CA HIS A 408 -21.89 20.05 4.95
C HIS A 408 -23.24 19.53 5.46
N ALA A 409 -23.78 20.19 6.50
CA ALA A 409 -25.16 19.97 6.92
C ALA A 409 -26.11 20.22 5.75
N PHE A 410 -27.28 19.57 5.77
CA PHE A 410 -28.28 19.76 4.73
C PHE A 410 -29.70 19.76 5.30
N MET A 411 -30.59 20.39 4.54
CA MET A 411 -32.04 20.37 4.75
C MET A 411 -32.69 19.68 3.57
N LEU A 412 -33.50 18.65 3.84
CA LEU A 412 -34.14 17.87 2.79
C LEU A 412 -35.23 18.64 2.04
N ASN A 413 -35.97 19.52 2.73
CA ASN A 413 -37.06 20.34 2.17
C ASN A 413 -38.07 19.51 1.34
N GLY A 414 -38.32 18.25 1.76
CA GLY A 414 -39.15 17.29 1.03
C GLY A 414 -38.45 16.52 -0.09
N GLY A 415 -37.18 16.86 -0.41
CA GLY A 415 -36.35 16.11 -1.33
C GLY A 415 -35.63 14.92 -0.68
N LYS A 416 -34.84 14.21 -1.48
CA LYS A 416 -34.03 13.09 -1.05
C LYS A 416 -32.56 13.26 -1.45
N ARG A 417 -31.66 12.78 -0.56
CA ARG A 417 -30.23 12.65 -0.80
C ARG A 417 -29.81 11.22 -0.49
N HIS A 418 -29.32 10.51 -1.50
CA HIS A 418 -28.93 9.11 -1.36
C HIS A 418 -27.63 8.84 -2.07
N LEU A 419 -26.60 8.42 -1.32
CA LEU A 419 -25.33 7.92 -1.87
C LEU A 419 -25.19 6.43 -1.53
N MET A 420 -24.52 5.70 -2.41
CA MET A 420 -24.02 4.35 -2.14
C MET A 420 -22.51 4.39 -2.06
N GLY A 421 -21.96 3.73 -1.02
CA GLY A 421 -20.51 3.64 -0.83
C GLY A 421 -20.00 2.21 -0.86
N CYS A 422 -18.74 2.04 -1.22
CA CYS A 422 -17.98 0.80 -1.05
C CYS A 422 -16.50 1.12 -0.88
N TYR A 423 -15.71 0.07 -0.61
CA TYR A 423 -14.28 0.19 -0.38
C TYR A 423 -13.49 -0.77 -1.26
N VAL A 424 -12.21 -0.43 -1.52
CA VAL A 424 -11.22 -1.30 -2.15
C VAL A 424 -9.98 -1.34 -1.26
N ASN A 425 -9.37 -2.52 -1.15
CA ASN A 425 -8.15 -2.69 -0.36
C ASN A 425 -6.98 -1.91 -0.98
N ILE A 426 -6.12 -1.34 -0.13
CA ILE A 426 -4.98 -0.55 -0.59
C ILE A 426 -3.96 -1.37 -1.35
N ASP A 427 -3.72 -2.61 -0.92
CA ASP A 427 -2.73 -3.48 -1.55
C ASP A 427 -3.18 -3.93 -2.95
N ASP A 428 -4.49 -4.16 -3.13
CA ASP A 428 -5.07 -4.48 -4.43
C ASP A 428 -4.96 -3.31 -5.40
N PHE A 429 -5.25 -2.09 -4.93
CA PHE A 429 -5.06 -0.88 -5.72
C PHE A 429 -3.59 -0.70 -6.14
N LYS A 430 -2.66 -0.79 -5.19
CA LYS A 430 -1.22 -0.70 -5.46
C LYS A 430 -0.77 -1.74 -6.47
N SER A 431 -1.19 -2.99 -6.28
CA SER A 431 -0.90 -4.09 -7.20
C SER A 431 -1.42 -3.79 -8.61
N ARG A 432 -2.65 -3.28 -8.73
CA ARG A 432 -3.23 -2.93 -10.03
C ARG A 432 -2.46 -1.81 -10.74
N VAL A 433 -2.08 -0.77 -10.02
CA VAL A 433 -1.24 0.32 -10.55
C VAL A 433 0.09 -0.23 -11.04
N GLN A 434 0.76 -1.11 -10.27
CA GLN A 434 2.01 -1.74 -10.67
C GLN A 434 1.86 -2.58 -11.93
N VAL A 435 0.85 -3.43 -12.01
CA VAL A 435 0.59 -4.28 -13.19
C VAL A 435 0.43 -3.42 -14.44
N VAL A 436 -0.33 -2.34 -14.35
CA VAL A 436 -0.55 -1.42 -15.46
C VAL A 436 0.75 -0.73 -15.88
N HIS A 437 1.52 -0.25 -14.90
CA HIS A 437 2.81 0.39 -15.16
C HIS A 437 3.80 -0.56 -15.84
N MET A 438 3.91 -1.80 -15.35
CA MET A 438 4.78 -2.82 -15.94
C MET A 438 4.36 -3.23 -17.35
N LYS A 439 3.05 -3.32 -17.64
CA LYS A 439 2.55 -3.64 -18.99
C LYS A 439 2.77 -2.50 -20.00
N LYS A 440 2.69 -1.24 -19.57
CA LYS A 440 2.88 -0.06 -20.43
C LYS A 440 4.34 0.33 -20.63
N GLY A 441 5.19 0.06 -19.65
CA GLY A 441 6.57 0.53 -19.61
C GLY A 441 7.59 -0.50 -20.06
N SER A 442 8.79 -0.35 -19.56
CA SER A 442 9.94 -1.23 -19.82
C SER A 442 9.88 -2.58 -19.07
N GLY A 443 8.78 -2.91 -18.41
CA GLY A 443 8.67 -4.07 -17.52
C GLY A 443 9.20 -3.81 -16.11
N THR A 444 9.57 -2.57 -15.79
CA THR A 444 10.02 -2.17 -14.45
C THR A 444 8.85 -1.76 -13.57
N MET A 445 9.03 -1.86 -12.26
CA MET A 445 8.02 -1.41 -11.29
C MET A 445 7.97 0.12 -11.23
N ALA A 446 6.79 0.66 -10.95
CA ALA A 446 6.65 2.08 -10.63
C ALA A 446 7.41 2.40 -9.34
N LYS A 447 8.15 3.51 -9.34
CA LYS A 447 8.92 3.94 -8.16
C LYS A 447 8.01 4.42 -7.03
N ARG A 448 6.85 4.96 -7.36
CA ARG A 448 5.87 5.42 -6.42
C ARG A 448 4.50 4.88 -6.76
N VAL A 449 3.83 4.32 -5.76
CA VAL A 449 2.45 3.87 -5.85
C VAL A 449 1.71 4.35 -4.61
N ASN A 450 0.62 5.11 -4.84
CA ASN A 450 -0.17 5.71 -3.77
C ASN A 450 0.67 6.71 -2.94
N ASN A 451 0.67 6.62 -1.60
CA ASN A 451 1.40 7.51 -0.70
C ASN A 451 2.86 7.07 -0.47
N GLY A 452 3.17 5.83 -0.81
CA GLY A 452 4.49 5.25 -0.55
C GLY A 452 5.45 5.37 -1.72
N ASP A 453 6.72 5.32 -1.41
CA ASP A 453 7.79 5.08 -2.36
C ASP A 453 8.07 3.58 -2.43
N TRP A 454 8.39 3.09 -3.63
CA TRP A 454 9.01 1.80 -3.81
C TRP A 454 10.50 2.03 -3.95
N SER A 455 11.17 2.00 -2.87
CA SER A 455 12.64 2.02 -2.84
C SER A 455 13.20 0.61 -2.72
#